data_4da551716e51601fb473fa1cd44b64c7
#
_entry.id   4da551716e51601fb473fa1cd44b64c7
#
_cell.length_a   1.000
_cell.length_b   1.000
_cell.length_c   1.000
_cell.angle_alpha   90.00
_cell.angle_beta   90.00
_cell.angle_gamma   90.00
#
_symmetry.space_group_name_H-M   'P 1'
#
loop_
_entity.id
_entity.type
_entity.pdbx_description
1 polymer ?
#
loop_
_entity_poly.entity_id
_entity_poly.type
_entity_poly.pdbx_seq_one_letter_code
_entity_poly.pdbx_strand_id
1 'polypeptide(L)'
;MSDNGREYFCTEVKNFFKEKGIEHIEILPYSPQSNGIAKRKNQSLCTMARCLIKEANLDSSTVKLLWSLVVKQANFILNRVPSSATNQIPLEVFNEKKKKVYLKHVKRFGSLVYVHNPQMPKLDSRATKMMLVGQCEKGYLVFDPVNTKVYLSRNVKILENVNFYDQKLSSSKNTKIESKKQILVLQIKQKK
;
A
#
# COMPACT_ATOMS: atom_id res chain seq x y z
N MET A 1 -16.25 -15.27 16.16
CA MET A 1 -16.28 -16.59 15.52
C MET A 1 -14.90 -16.90 14.96
N SER A 2 -14.29 -18.01 15.34
CA SER A 2 -12.97 -18.44 14.88
C SER A 2 -12.96 -19.93 14.56
N ASP A 3 -11.96 -20.39 13.83
CA ASP A 3 -11.67 -21.81 13.68
C ASP A 3 -11.00 -22.35 14.95
N ASN A 4 -10.74 -23.67 14.97
CA ASN A 4 -10.17 -24.33 16.15
C ASN A 4 -8.64 -24.15 16.25
N GLY A 5 -8.12 -23.00 15.83
CA GLY A 5 -6.72 -22.64 16.02
C GLY A 5 -6.36 -22.58 17.51
N ARG A 6 -5.27 -23.25 17.91
CA ARG A 6 -4.84 -23.32 19.32
C ARG A 6 -4.56 -21.93 19.92
N GLU A 7 -4.23 -20.95 19.09
CA GLU A 7 -3.99 -19.55 19.47
C GLU A 7 -5.20 -18.89 20.12
N TYR A 8 -6.43 -19.30 19.76
CA TYR A 8 -7.67 -18.75 20.34
C TYR A 8 -8.05 -19.37 21.68
N PHE A 9 -7.43 -20.47 22.07
CA PHE A 9 -7.73 -21.21 23.29
C PHE A 9 -6.81 -20.88 24.46
N CYS A 10 -5.77 -20.08 24.27
CA CYS A 10 -4.89 -19.68 25.37
C CYS A 10 -5.63 -18.83 26.40
N THR A 11 -5.23 -18.95 27.65
CA THR A 11 -5.87 -18.27 28.79
C THR A 11 -5.89 -16.75 28.62
N GLU A 12 -4.82 -16.20 28.04
CA GLU A 12 -4.67 -14.76 27.81
C GLU A 12 -5.75 -14.23 26.86
N VAL A 13 -6.02 -14.93 25.73
CA VAL A 13 -7.04 -14.54 24.76
C VAL A 13 -8.44 -14.70 25.36
N LYS A 14 -8.71 -15.76 26.12
CA LYS A 14 -9.98 -15.93 26.82
C LYS A 14 -10.25 -14.82 27.81
N ASN A 15 -9.23 -14.42 28.59
CA ASN A 15 -9.33 -13.31 29.53
C ASN A 15 -9.58 -11.98 28.81
N PHE A 16 -8.88 -11.74 27.69
CA PHE A 16 -9.10 -10.56 26.84
C PHE A 16 -10.52 -10.49 26.30
N PHE A 17 -11.07 -11.60 25.78
CA PHE A 17 -12.46 -11.65 25.31
C PHE A 17 -13.45 -11.32 26.42
N LYS A 18 -13.22 -11.90 27.62
CA LYS A 18 -14.08 -11.65 28.79
C LYS A 18 -13.99 -10.19 29.25
N GLU A 19 -12.80 -9.61 29.30
CA GLU A 19 -12.58 -8.19 29.66
C GLU A 19 -13.28 -7.23 28.68
N LYS A 20 -13.24 -7.54 27.40
CA LYS A 20 -13.85 -6.71 26.34
C LYS A 20 -15.31 -7.02 26.06
N GLY A 21 -15.92 -7.94 26.77
CA GLY A 21 -17.32 -8.38 26.53
C GLY A 21 -17.52 -9.02 25.15
N ILE A 22 -16.48 -9.68 24.60
CA ILE A 22 -16.53 -10.32 23.28
C ILE A 22 -16.98 -11.76 23.46
N GLU A 23 -18.14 -12.10 22.90
CA GLU A 23 -18.59 -13.49 22.81
C GLU A 23 -17.80 -14.23 21.72
N HIS A 24 -17.08 -15.27 22.14
CA HIS A 24 -16.30 -16.10 21.24
C HIS A 24 -17.10 -17.35 20.84
N ILE A 25 -17.49 -17.42 19.57
CA ILE A 25 -18.21 -18.56 19.00
C ILE A 25 -17.20 -19.46 18.29
N GLU A 26 -17.08 -20.69 18.76
CA GLU A 26 -16.23 -21.71 18.16
C GLU A 26 -16.96 -22.41 17.01
N ILE A 27 -16.24 -22.67 15.93
CA ILE A 27 -16.77 -23.40 14.78
C ILE A 27 -16.58 -24.90 15.03
N LEU A 28 -17.60 -25.69 14.71
CA LEU A 28 -17.52 -27.15 14.80
C LEU A 28 -16.37 -27.68 13.96
N PRO A 29 -15.60 -28.65 14.48
CA PRO A 29 -14.54 -29.32 13.72
C PRO A 29 -15.06 -29.83 12.38
N TYR A 30 -14.24 -29.76 11.36
CA TYR A 30 -14.57 -30.20 9.98
C TYR A 30 -15.71 -29.45 9.27
N SER A 31 -16.08 -28.24 9.77
CA SER A 31 -17.13 -27.41 9.19
C SER A 31 -16.56 -26.15 8.50
N PRO A 32 -15.79 -26.28 7.39
CA PRO A 32 -15.11 -25.16 6.73
C PRO A 32 -16.07 -24.10 6.17
N GLN A 33 -17.34 -24.44 5.98
CA GLN A 33 -18.39 -23.54 5.50
C GLN A 33 -18.76 -22.49 6.54
N SER A 34 -18.65 -22.81 7.82
CA SER A 34 -18.99 -21.91 8.93
C SER A 34 -18.11 -20.67 9.02
N ASN A 35 -16.88 -20.71 8.43
CA ASN A 35 -15.97 -19.56 8.36
C ASN A 35 -15.99 -18.83 6.99
N GLY A 36 -17.07 -18.97 6.23
CA GLY A 36 -17.20 -18.45 4.87
C GLY A 36 -17.03 -16.93 4.77
N ILE A 37 -17.45 -16.17 5.80
CA ILE A 37 -17.31 -14.70 5.83
C ILE A 37 -15.82 -14.30 5.89
N ALA A 38 -15.06 -14.88 6.81
CA ALA A 38 -13.64 -14.59 6.97
C ALA A 38 -12.83 -15.02 5.72
N LYS A 39 -13.13 -16.20 5.17
CA LYS A 39 -12.51 -16.70 3.93
C LYS A 39 -12.76 -15.78 2.74
N ARG A 40 -14.00 -15.32 2.54
CA ARG A 40 -14.35 -14.35 1.48
C ARG A 40 -13.67 -13.01 1.69
N LYS A 41 -13.57 -12.53 2.92
CA LYS A 41 -12.85 -11.27 3.21
C LYS A 41 -11.36 -11.40 2.89
N ASN A 42 -10.72 -12.50 3.27
CA ASN A 42 -9.33 -12.77 2.93
C ASN A 42 -9.11 -12.86 1.42
N GLN A 43 -10.00 -13.52 0.69
CA GLN A 43 -9.95 -13.57 -0.77
C GLN A 43 -10.05 -12.18 -1.39
N SER A 44 -10.98 -11.34 -0.93
CA SER A 44 -11.13 -9.95 -1.39
C SER A 44 -9.88 -9.12 -1.11
N LEU A 45 -9.29 -9.25 0.09
CA LEU A 45 -8.04 -8.57 0.45
C LEU A 45 -6.88 -9.00 -0.44
N CYS A 46 -6.70 -10.30 -0.65
CA CYS A 46 -5.64 -10.81 -1.53
C CYS A 46 -5.83 -10.37 -2.99
N THR A 47 -7.06 -10.36 -3.49
CA THR A 47 -7.37 -9.89 -4.85
C THR A 47 -7.04 -8.41 -4.99
N MET A 48 -7.51 -7.56 -4.07
CA MET A 48 -7.19 -6.14 -4.07
C MET A 48 -5.67 -5.90 -3.96
N ALA A 49 -4.99 -6.61 -3.08
CA ALA A 49 -3.53 -6.51 -2.93
C ALA A 49 -2.79 -6.84 -4.23
N ARG A 50 -3.20 -7.89 -4.95
CA ARG A 50 -2.62 -8.23 -6.27
C ARG A 50 -2.85 -7.13 -7.29
N CYS A 51 -4.04 -6.50 -7.31
CA CYS A 51 -4.32 -5.37 -8.19
C CYS A 51 -3.38 -4.19 -7.89
N LEU A 52 -3.20 -3.82 -6.62
CA LEU A 52 -2.31 -2.75 -6.20
C LEU A 52 -0.85 -3.01 -6.59
N ILE A 53 -0.37 -4.25 -6.41
CA ILE A 53 0.98 -4.66 -6.80
C ILE A 53 1.19 -4.49 -8.31
N LYS A 54 0.23 -4.99 -9.11
CA LYS A 54 0.30 -4.89 -10.57
C LYS A 54 0.23 -3.44 -11.05
N GLU A 55 -0.68 -2.65 -10.50
CA GLU A 55 -0.82 -1.24 -10.86
C GLU A 55 0.42 -0.42 -10.52
N ALA A 56 1.07 -0.70 -9.41
CA ALA A 56 2.30 -0.03 -8.99
C ALA A 56 3.56 -0.55 -9.70
N ASN A 57 3.46 -1.55 -10.57
CA ASN A 57 4.59 -2.19 -11.26
C ASN A 57 5.70 -2.67 -10.30
N LEU A 58 5.30 -3.22 -9.13
CA LEU A 58 6.26 -3.70 -8.15
C LEU A 58 6.96 -4.97 -8.61
N ASP A 59 8.28 -4.98 -8.51
CA ASP A 59 9.08 -6.19 -8.68
C ASP A 59 8.97 -7.14 -7.47
N SER A 60 9.32 -8.41 -7.66
CA SER A 60 9.16 -9.45 -6.63
C SER A 60 9.95 -9.16 -5.34
N SER A 61 11.09 -8.47 -5.42
CA SER A 61 11.89 -8.10 -4.25
C SER A 61 11.20 -7.01 -3.43
N THR A 62 10.68 -5.98 -4.07
CA THR A 62 9.91 -4.91 -3.42
C THR A 62 8.59 -5.44 -2.84
N VAL A 63 7.93 -6.37 -3.52
CA VAL A 63 6.71 -7.01 -2.99
C VAL A 63 7.00 -7.74 -1.68
N LYS A 64 8.12 -8.49 -1.58
CA LYS A 64 8.50 -9.18 -0.34
C LYS A 64 8.73 -8.21 0.84
N LEU A 65 9.22 -7.01 0.57
CA LEU A 65 9.41 -5.97 1.59
C LEU A 65 8.11 -5.28 1.99
N LEU A 66 7.23 -5.03 1.04
CA LEU A 66 6.07 -4.15 1.23
C LEU A 66 4.73 -4.89 1.35
N TRP A 67 4.68 -6.23 1.25
CA TRP A 67 3.43 -7.00 1.21
C TRP A 67 2.47 -6.64 2.35
N SER A 68 2.98 -6.44 3.56
CA SER A 68 2.16 -6.10 4.73
C SER A 68 1.50 -4.71 4.59
N LEU A 69 2.21 -3.75 4.00
CA LEU A 69 1.68 -2.41 3.70
C LEU A 69 0.67 -2.45 2.55
N VAL A 70 0.92 -3.28 1.53
CA VAL A 70 -0.03 -3.50 0.44
C VAL A 70 -1.35 -4.06 0.97
N VAL A 71 -1.31 -5.07 1.86
CA VAL A 71 -2.50 -5.64 2.49
C VAL A 71 -3.20 -4.62 3.39
N LYS A 72 -2.45 -3.82 4.15
CA LYS A 72 -3.01 -2.71 4.94
C LYS A 72 -3.71 -1.68 4.05
N GLN A 73 -3.12 -1.32 2.92
CA GLN A 73 -3.73 -0.39 1.96
C GLN A 73 -4.96 -0.99 1.30
N ALA A 74 -4.94 -2.28 0.94
CA ALA A 74 -6.11 -2.99 0.43
C ALA A 74 -7.28 -2.95 1.43
N ASN A 75 -7.00 -3.24 2.70
CA ASN A 75 -8.01 -3.16 3.76
C ASN A 75 -8.51 -1.72 3.98
N PHE A 76 -7.60 -0.73 3.93
CA PHE A 76 -7.94 0.69 4.02
C PHE A 76 -8.94 1.10 2.93
N ILE A 77 -8.73 0.66 1.68
CA ILE A 77 -9.62 0.93 0.55
C ILE A 77 -10.95 0.19 0.72
N LEU A 78 -10.92 -1.13 0.98
CA LEU A 78 -12.13 -1.94 1.10
C LEU A 78 -13.07 -1.47 2.21
N ASN A 79 -12.55 -0.87 3.27
CA ASN A 79 -13.38 -0.31 4.34
C ASN A 79 -14.00 1.06 3.99
N ARG A 80 -13.56 1.69 2.88
CA ARG A 80 -14.04 3.00 2.40
C ARG A 80 -14.86 2.95 1.12
N VAL A 81 -14.96 1.77 0.52
CA VAL A 81 -15.81 1.54 -0.66
C VAL A 81 -17.11 0.89 -0.20
N PRO A 82 -18.27 1.28 -0.77
CA PRO A 82 -19.55 0.64 -0.45
C PRO A 82 -19.49 -0.87 -0.65
N SER A 83 -19.99 -1.61 0.31
CA SER A 83 -20.08 -3.06 0.21
C SER A 83 -21.25 -3.45 -0.68
N SER A 84 -21.05 -4.39 -1.61
CA SER A 84 -22.13 -4.91 -2.48
C SER A 84 -23.29 -5.56 -1.70
N ALA A 85 -23.04 -6.07 -0.50
CA ALA A 85 -24.05 -6.71 0.32
C ALA A 85 -24.99 -5.71 1.02
N THR A 86 -24.50 -4.54 1.42
CA THR A 86 -25.25 -3.55 2.21
C THR A 86 -25.42 -2.22 1.52
N ASN A 87 -24.72 -2.00 0.40
CA ASN A 87 -24.60 -0.72 -0.31
C ASN A 87 -24.17 0.45 0.61
N GLN A 88 -23.50 0.12 1.71
CA GLN A 88 -23.02 1.09 2.70
C GLN A 88 -21.52 0.99 2.86
N ILE A 89 -20.89 2.10 3.26
CA ILE A 89 -19.46 2.16 3.54
C ILE A 89 -19.19 1.49 4.91
N PRO A 90 -18.41 0.40 4.98
CA PRO A 90 -18.18 -0.34 6.22
C PRO A 90 -17.68 0.53 7.37
N LEU A 91 -16.78 1.47 7.09
CA LEU A 91 -16.22 2.36 8.10
C LEU A 91 -17.26 3.33 8.69
N GLU A 92 -18.22 3.79 7.89
CA GLU A 92 -19.33 4.63 8.38
C GLU A 92 -20.31 3.86 9.25
N VAL A 93 -20.61 2.61 8.85
CA VAL A 93 -21.47 1.72 9.63
C VAL A 93 -20.81 1.40 10.98
N PHE A 94 -19.52 1.08 10.97
CA PHE A 94 -18.76 0.80 12.19
C PHE A 94 -18.73 2.01 13.16
N ASN A 95 -18.62 3.22 12.62
CA ASN A 95 -18.66 4.45 13.41
C ASN A 95 -20.09 4.94 13.70
N GLU A 96 -21.12 4.09 13.58
CA GLU A 96 -22.54 4.42 13.78
C GLU A 96 -22.97 5.65 12.97
N LYS A 97 -22.39 5.86 11.79
CA LYS A 97 -22.62 7.01 10.90
C LYS A 97 -22.32 8.39 11.53
N LYS A 98 -21.67 8.43 12.69
CA LYS A 98 -21.29 9.69 13.37
C LYS A 98 -20.24 10.48 12.60
N LYS A 99 -19.44 9.80 11.74
CA LYS A 99 -18.35 10.42 10.99
C LYS A 99 -18.39 9.98 9.55
N LYS A 100 -18.66 10.91 8.63
CA LYS A 100 -18.58 10.66 7.18
C LYS A 100 -17.15 10.38 6.75
N VAL A 101 -17.00 9.46 5.81
CA VAL A 101 -15.70 9.11 5.24
C VAL A 101 -15.33 10.10 4.14
N TYR A 102 -14.24 10.83 4.35
CA TYR A 102 -13.70 11.75 3.33
C TYR A 102 -12.73 11.00 2.41
N LEU A 103 -13.14 10.84 1.14
CA LEU A 103 -12.34 10.14 0.13
C LEU A 103 -11.23 10.99 -0.49
N LYS A 104 -11.25 12.31 -0.32
CA LYS A 104 -10.24 13.24 -0.90
C LYS A 104 -8.79 12.91 -0.50
N HIS A 105 -8.61 12.29 0.66
CA HIS A 105 -7.29 11.88 1.15
C HIS A 105 -6.84 10.52 0.60
N VAL A 106 -7.75 9.77 -0.03
CA VAL A 106 -7.40 8.48 -0.64
C VAL A 106 -6.62 8.75 -1.92
N LYS A 107 -5.35 8.35 -1.93
CA LYS A 107 -4.43 8.56 -3.04
C LYS A 107 -4.03 7.23 -3.65
N ARG A 108 -3.69 7.26 -4.93
CA ARG A 108 -3.30 6.07 -5.69
C ARG A 108 -2.01 5.47 -5.13
N PHE A 109 -2.05 4.18 -4.81
CA PHE A 109 -0.87 3.41 -4.37
C PHE A 109 0.18 3.35 -5.48
N GLY A 110 1.46 3.40 -5.13
CA GLY A 110 2.55 3.37 -6.10
C GLY A 110 2.84 4.70 -6.80
N SER A 111 2.07 5.76 -6.52
CA SER A 111 2.30 7.09 -7.11
C SER A 111 3.66 7.67 -6.73
N LEU A 112 4.22 8.47 -7.62
CA LEU A 112 5.41 9.27 -7.34
C LEU A 112 5.09 10.36 -6.33
N VAL A 113 5.91 10.45 -5.29
CA VAL A 113 5.80 11.44 -4.23
C VAL A 113 7.11 12.21 -4.08
N TYR A 114 7.01 13.52 -3.96
CA TYR A 114 8.10 14.39 -3.54
C TYR A 114 7.93 14.70 -2.06
N VAL A 115 8.88 14.24 -1.25
CA VAL A 115 8.90 14.49 0.20
C VAL A 115 9.82 15.65 0.48
N HIS A 116 9.31 16.68 1.16
CA HIS A 116 10.13 17.83 1.53
C HIS A 116 11.09 17.47 2.68
N ASN A 117 12.38 17.74 2.48
CA ASN A 117 13.41 17.60 3.51
C ASN A 117 13.93 18.98 3.93
N PRO A 118 13.54 19.49 5.12
CA PRO A 118 13.93 20.82 5.58
C PRO A 118 15.43 20.94 5.95
N GLN A 119 16.13 19.81 6.16
CA GLN A 119 17.52 19.78 6.59
C GLN A 119 18.53 19.97 5.45
N MET A 120 18.06 19.97 4.18
CA MET A 120 18.93 20.18 3.02
C MET A 120 19.42 21.63 2.93
N PRO A 121 20.68 21.87 2.45
CA PRO A 121 21.21 23.19 2.19
C PRO A 121 20.30 24.05 1.31
N LYS A 122 20.43 25.39 1.41
CA LYS A 122 19.52 26.33 0.73
C LYS A 122 19.53 26.20 -0.80
N LEU A 123 20.66 25.81 -1.37
CA LEU A 123 20.85 25.69 -2.83
C LEU A 123 20.62 24.27 -3.36
N ASP A 124 20.51 23.27 -2.49
CA ASP A 124 20.28 21.88 -2.90
C ASP A 124 18.79 21.57 -3.06
N SER A 125 18.53 20.47 -3.78
CA SER A 125 17.16 19.98 -3.94
C SER A 125 16.55 19.56 -2.60
N ARG A 126 15.55 20.32 -2.15
CA ARG A 126 14.87 20.08 -0.88
C ARG A 126 13.76 19.02 -0.97
N ALA A 127 13.69 18.31 -2.08
CA ALA A 127 12.65 17.29 -2.27
C ALA A 127 13.29 15.98 -2.71
N THR A 128 12.94 14.90 -1.99
CA THR A 128 13.36 13.53 -2.32
C THR A 128 12.21 12.80 -2.99
N LYS A 129 12.51 12.09 -4.09
CA LYS A 129 11.54 11.26 -4.81
C LYS A 129 11.34 9.95 -4.06
N MET A 130 10.11 9.63 -3.72
CA MET A 130 9.71 8.40 -3.01
C MET A 130 8.44 7.84 -3.63
N MET A 131 8.05 6.63 -3.23
CA MET A 131 6.83 5.97 -3.67
C MET A 131 5.78 6.00 -2.57
N LEU A 132 4.52 6.30 -2.91
CA LEU A 132 3.39 6.22 -1.98
C LEU A 132 3.03 4.75 -1.72
N VAL A 133 3.09 4.33 -0.46
CA VAL A 133 2.80 2.94 -0.05
C VAL A 133 1.67 2.82 0.96
N GLY A 134 1.10 3.93 1.40
CA GLY A 134 -0.03 3.88 2.31
C GLY A 134 -0.47 5.25 2.80
N GLN A 135 -1.55 5.21 3.58
CA GLN A 135 -2.17 6.41 4.13
C GLN A 135 -2.64 6.11 5.55
N CYS A 136 -2.53 7.09 6.42
CA CYS A 136 -3.06 7.02 7.78
C CYS A 136 -3.60 8.41 8.20
N GLU A 137 -4.24 8.49 9.33
CA GLU A 137 -4.78 9.76 9.86
C GLU A 137 -3.70 10.83 10.08
N LYS A 138 -2.47 10.40 10.34
CA LYS A 138 -1.34 11.29 10.64
C LYS A 138 -0.58 11.75 9.38
N GLY A 139 -0.89 11.21 8.18
CA GLY A 139 -0.19 11.56 6.93
C GLY A 139 -0.07 10.39 5.97
N TYR A 140 0.96 10.42 5.15
CA TYR A 140 1.21 9.45 4.09
C TYR A 140 2.44 8.60 4.42
N LEU A 141 2.33 7.29 4.18
CA LEU A 141 3.46 6.38 4.23
C LEU A 141 4.15 6.38 2.87
N VAL A 142 5.43 6.69 2.87
CA VAL A 142 6.25 6.77 1.67
C VAL A 142 7.43 5.84 1.77
N PHE A 143 7.72 5.13 0.70
CA PHE A 143 8.83 4.19 0.61
C PHE A 143 9.99 4.80 -0.17
N ASP A 144 11.16 4.76 0.42
CA ASP A 144 12.42 5.11 -0.22
C ASP A 144 13.09 3.84 -0.77
N PRO A 145 13.15 3.64 -2.09
CA PRO A 145 13.77 2.46 -2.66
C PRO A 145 15.29 2.41 -2.53
N VAL A 146 15.94 3.56 -2.30
CA VAL A 146 17.41 3.64 -2.15
C VAL A 146 17.81 3.09 -0.79
N ASN A 147 17.15 3.58 0.27
CA ASN A 147 17.43 3.18 1.65
C ASN A 147 16.59 1.99 2.12
N THR A 148 15.65 1.48 1.28
CA THR A 148 14.71 0.39 1.61
C THR A 148 13.93 0.64 2.90
N LYS A 149 13.59 1.92 3.18
CA LYS A 149 12.89 2.34 4.40
C LYS A 149 11.55 2.98 4.08
N VAL A 150 10.63 2.86 5.03
CA VAL A 150 9.31 3.51 4.98
C VAL A 150 9.29 4.65 5.98
N TYR A 151 8.83 5.81 5.54
CA TYR A 151 8.71 7.01 6.35
C TYR A 151 7.26 7.48 6.40
N LEU A 152 6.89 8.12 7.51
CA LEU A 152 5.63 8.85 7.62
C LEU A 152 5.90 10.33 7.37
N SER A 153 5.22 10.92 6.40
CA SER A 153 5.36 12.34 6.09
C SER A 153 4.01 13.01 5.84
N ARG A 154 3.89 14.27 6.26
CA ARG A 154 2.75 15.15 5.93
C ARG A 154 3.09 16.10 4.80
N ASN A 155 4.34 16.55 4.72
CA ASN A 155 4.81 17.51 3.73
C ASN A 155 5.19 16.80 2.45
N VAL A 156 4.20 16.41 1.67
CA VAL A 156 4.36 15.63 0.45
C VAL A 156 3.60 16.26 -0.71
N LYS A 157 4.21 16.23 -1.91
CA LYS A 157 3.55 16.51 -3.17
C LYS A 157 3.38 15.21 -3.93
N ILE A 158 2.14 14.75 -4.08
CA ILE A 158 1.80 13.48 -4.71
C ILE A 158 1.41 13.73 -6.17
N LEU A 159 2.02 13.00 -7.09
CA LEU A 159 1.69 13.00 -8.51
C LEU A 159 0.95 11.69 -8.83
N GLU A 160 -0.38 11.71 -8.71
CA GLU A 160 -1.22 10.52 -8.88
C GLU A 160 -1.21 9.96 -10.31
N ASN A 161 -0.95 10.83 -11.30
CA ASN A 161 -0.90 10.43 -12.72
C ASN A 161 0.42 9.75 -13.10
N VAL A 162 1.41 9.72 -12.20
CA VAL A 162 2.75 9.19 -12.47
C VAL A 162 3.03 8.07 -11.49
N ASN A 163 3.28 6.88 -12.03
CA ASN A 163 3.76 5.76 -11.24
C ASN A 163 5.27 5.91 -10.99
N PHE A 164 5.71 5.60 -9.77
CA PHE A 164 7.12 5.72 -9.39
C PHE A 164 8.06 4.90 -10.30
N TYR A 165 7.69 3.65 -10.59
CA TYR A 165 8.53 2.76 -11.41
C TYR A 165 8.48 3.06 -12.91
N ASP A 166 7.40 3.63 -13.44
CA ASP A 166 7.30 4.00 -14.86
C ASP A 166 8.27 5.15 -15.18
N GLN A 167 8.50 6.07 -14.25
CA GLN A 167 9.51 7.13 -14.43
C GLN A 167 10.93 6.60 -14.45
N LYS A 168 11.25 5.55 -13.67
CA LYS A 168 12.57 4.89 -13.74
C LYS A 168 12.83 4.25 -15.10
N LEU A 169 11.81 3.65 -15.69
CA LEU A 169 11.90 3.02 -17.02
C LEU A 169 12.10 4.04 -18.14
N SER A 170 11.50 5.22 -18.05
CA SER A 170 11.69 6.29 -19.02
C SER A 170 13.07 6.95 -18.90
N SER A 171 13.56 7.18 -17.70
CA SER A 171 14.93 7.72 -17.48
C SER A 171 16.03 6.76 -17.92
N SER A 172 15.86 5.45 -17.66
CA SER A 172 16.85 4.43 -18.10
C SER A 172 16.85 4.19 -19.62
N LYS A 173 15.70 4.39 -20.29
CA LYS A 173 15.64 4.37 -21.76
C LYS A 173 16.31 5.58 -22.39
N ASN A 174 16.14 6.77 -21.81
CA ASN A 174 16.78 7.99 -22.30
C ASN A 174 18.31 7.93 -22.15
N THR A 175 18.82 7.44 -21.02
CA THR A 175 20.28 7.25 -20.82
C THR A 175 20.87 6.24 -21.79
N LYS A 176 20.16 5.14 -22.11
CA LYS A 176 20.60 4.16 -23.13
C LYS A 176 20.54 4.73 -24.55
N ILE A 177 19.63 5.64 -24.85
CA ILE A 177 19.52 6.29 -26.16
C ILE A 177 20.62 7.34 -26.32
N GLU A 178 20.92 8.11 -25.27
CA GLU A 178 22.00 9.09 -25.27
C GLU A 178 23.38 8.43 -25.38
N SER A 179 23.63 7.35 -24.64
CA SER A 179 24.89 6.59 -24.77
C SER A 179 25.05 5.97 -26.17
N LYS A 180 24.00 5.44 -26.80
CA LYS A 180 24.05 4.98 -28.19
C LYS A 180 24.31 6.11 -29.19
N LYS A 181 23.70 7.28 -29.00
CA LYS A 181 23.97 8.47 -29.85
C LYS A 181 25.39 8.94 -29.71
N GLN A 182 25.95 8.97 -28.51
CA GLN A 182 27.38 9.35 -28.28
C GLN A 182 28.34 8.36 -28.94
N ILE A 183 28.08 7.05 -28.84
CA ILE A 183 28.89 6.03 -29.50
C ILE A 183 28.85 6.19 -31.04
N LEU A 184 27.66 6.44 -31.60
CA LEU A 184 27.47 6.65 -33.04
C LEU A 184 28.23 7.89 -33.55
N VAL A 185 28.18 9.00 -32.79
CA VAL A 185 28.90 10.25 -33.09
C VAL A 185 30.43 10.06 -33.04
N LEU A 186 30.92 9.25 -32.09
CA LEU A 186 32.34 8.90 -32.00
C LEU A 186 32.81 8.04 -33.20
N GLN A 187 31.99 7.07 -33.62
CA GLN A 187 32.29 6.21 -34.77
C GLN A 187 32.29 6.98 -36.10
N ILE A 188 31.47 8.03 -36.26
CA ILE A 188 31.45 8.89 -37.44
C ILE A 188 32.71 9.81 -37.50
N LYS A 189 33.18 10.24 -36.30
CA LYS A 189 34.40 11.08 -36.22
C LYS A 189 35.72 10.31 -36.48
N GLN A 190 35.70 8.97 -36.28
CA GLN A 190 36.89 8.13 -36.57
C GLN A 190 36.97 7.67 -38.04
N LYS A 191 35.94 7.93 -38.85
CA LYS A 191 35.91 7.57 -40.28
C LYS A 191 36.16 8.78 -41.22
N LYS A 192 36.55 9.92 -40.67
CA LYS A 192 37.07 11.06 -41.40
C LYS A 192 38.54 11.24 -41.08
#